data_7ac10ea5345645db9eec39f12c6b9fc2
#
_entry.id   7ac10ea5345645db9eec39f12c6b9fc2
#
_cell.length_a   1.000
_cell.length_b   1.000
_cell.length_c   1.000
_cell.angle_alpha   90.00
_cell.angle_beta   90.00
_cell.angle_gamma   90.00
#
_symmetry.space_group_name_H-M   'P 1'
#
loop_
_entity.id
_entity.type
_entity.pdbx_description
1 polymer ?
#
loop_
_entity_poly.entity_id
_entity_poly.type
_entity_poly.pdbx_seq_one_letter_code
_entity_poly.pdbx_strand_id
1 'polypeptide(L)'
;MAVLAGLRLLLIDIWRSSGSEPQRLAQGSDAHVLLSFRRLVELHFHKRLGVADYAAQLGVTYDRLHGICQRNLQRAPLQLIHARMMREAASWLERSGQPIQQIAHALGFPDSAEFSHFFKRQSGLSPSRFRQQVRNQSEAIGLARTSFADWP
;
A
#
# COMPACT_ATOMS: atom_id res chain seq x y z
N MET A 1 -35.17 39.86 -28.68
CA MET A 1 -35.39 38.55 -28.07
C MET A 1 -34.16 37.61 -28.13
N ALA A 2 -33.16 37.88 -28.97
CA ALA A 2 -31.95 36.99 -29.08
C ALA A 2 -30.87 37.20 -28.00
N VAL A 3 -30.83 38.37 -27.35
CA VAL A 3 -29.80 38.72 -26.33
C VAL A 3 -29.98 37.98 -25.01
N LEU A 4 -31.23 37.65 -24.64
CA LEU A 4 -31.54 36.93 -23.40
C LEU A 4 -31.19 35.41 -23.45
N ALA A 5 -31.17 34.83 -24.65
CA ALA A 5 -30.80 33.43 -24.84
C ALA A 5 -29.28 33.23 -24.70
N GLY A 6 -28.47 34.18 -25.20
CA GLY A 6 -27.01 34.16 -25.09
C GLY A 6 -26.52 34.32 -23.63
N LEU A 7 -27.20 35.17 -22.84
CA LEU A 7 -26.85 35.38 -21.43
C LEU A 7 -27.14 34.13 -20.56
N ARG A 8 -28.20 33.38 -20.88
CA ARG A 8 -28.53 32.12 -20.21
C ARG A 8 -27.50 31.00 -20.46
N LEU A 9 -27.00 30.90 -21.70
CA LEU A 9 -25.97 29.93 -22.06
C LEU A 9 -24.63 30.24 -21.39
N LEU A 10 -24.25 31.52 -21.34
CA LEU A 10 -23.05 31.96 -20.62
C LEU A 10 -23.13 31.71 -19.10
N LEU A 11 -24.29 31.90 -18.49
CA LEU A 11 -24.49 31.63 -17.07
C LEU A 11 -24.47 30.10 -16.78
N ILE A 12 -24.95 29.27 -17.69
CA ILE A 12 -24.90 27.79 -17.56
C ILE A 12 -23.46 27.32 -17.73
N ASP A 13 -22.66 27.89 -18.63
CA ASP A 13 -21.26 27.49 -18.78
C ASP A 13 -20.38 27.99 -17.61
N ILE A 14 -20.66 29.16 -17.05
CA ILE A 14 -20.02 29.64 -15.82
C ILE A 14 -20.40 28.75 -14.63
N TRP A 15 -21.65 28.37 -14.55
CA TRP A 15 -22.13 27.48 -13.47
C TRP A 15 -21.54 26.05 -13.60
N ARG A 16 -21.37 25.52 -14.82
CA ARG A 16 -20.67 24.25 -15.08
C ARG A 16 -19.19 24.30 -14.76
N SER A 17 -18.50 25.42 -15.07
CA SER A 17 -17.09 25.57 -14.72
C SER A 17 -16.88 25.83 -13.23
N SER A 18 -17.81 26.48 -12.53
CA SER A 18 -17.76 26.67 -11.07
C SER A 18 -18.02 25.37 -10.31
N GLY A 19 -18.76 24.41 -10.88
CA GLY A 19 -18.99 23.09 -10.28
C GLY A 19 -17.76 22.20 -10.27
N SER A 20 -16.71 22.53 -11.03
CA SER A 20 -15.48 21.75 -11.08
C SER A 20 -14.39 22.22 -10.08
N GLU A 21 -14.50 23.43 -9.52
CA GLU A 21 -13.56 23.93 -8.51
C GLU A 21 -13.59 23.18 -7.18
N PRO A 22 -14.74 22.92 -6.55
CA PRO A 22 -14.76 22.12 -5.32
C PRO A 22 -14.25 20.71 -5.52
N GLN A 23 -14.40 20.14 -6.70
CA GLN A 23 -13.90 18.80 -7.02
C GLN A 23 -12.38 18.77 -7.25
N ARG A 24 -11.80 19.83 -7.83
CA ARG A 24 -10.34 20.00 -7.97
C ARG A 24 -9.68 20.28 -6.62
N LEU A 25 -10.28 21.11 -5.78
CA LEU A 25 -9.81 21.39 -4.43
C LEU A 25 -9.92 20.15 -3.54
N ALA A 26 -11.00 19.38 -3.68
CA ALA A 26 -11.16 18.10 -2.99
C ALA A 26 -10.12 17.06 -3.44
N GLN A 27 -9.83 16.97 -4.74
CA GLN A 27 -8.80 16.07 -5.29
C GLN A 27 -7.40 16.48 -4.82
N GLY A 28 -7.08 17.78 -4.76
CA GLY A 28 -5.83 18.26 -4.17
C GLY A 28 -5.70 17.91 -2.69
N SER A 29 -6.79 18.03 -1.93
CA SER A 29 -6.86 17.60 -0.55
C SER A 29 -6.72 16.08 -0.39
N ASP A 30 -7.36 15.28 -1.25
CA ASP A 30 -7.28 13.82 -1.23
C ASP A 30 -5.86 13.35 -1.55
N ALA A 31 -5.17 13.93 -2.53
CA ALA A 31 -3.79 13.62 -2.86
C ALA A 31 -2.85 13.92 -1.69
N HIS A 32 -3.04 15.03 -0.98
CA HIS A 32 -2.27 15.37 0.20
C HIS A 32 -2.48 14.35 1.33
N VAL A 33 -3.73 13.95 1.59
CA VAL A 33 -4.05 12.91 2.58
C VAL A 33 -3.38 11.59 2.21
N LEU A 34 -3.43 11.17 0.93
CA LEU A 34 -2.78 9.94 0.48
C LEU A 34 -1.27 9.96 0.64
N LEU A 35 -0.61 11.07 0.29
CA LEU A 35 0.84 11.21 0.47
C LEU A 35 1.22 11.14 1.96
N SER A 36 0.47 11.84 2.81
CA SER A 36 0.67 11.83 4.26
C SER A 36 0.39 10.44 4.85
N PHE A 37 -0.68 9.77 4.40
CA PHE A 37 -0.99 8.39 4.80
C PHE A 37 0.16 7.44 4.42
N ARG A 38 0.62 7.48 3.18
CA ARG A 38 1.76 6.70 2.73
C ARG A 38 2.98 6.91 3.62
N ARG A 39 3.32 8.18 3.92
CA ARG A 39 4.45 8.52 4.78
C ARG A 39 4.29 7.95 6.19
N LEU A 40 3.11 8.05 6.79
CA LEU A 40 2.84 7.47 8.11
C LEU A 40 2.93 5.94 8.10
N VAL A 41 2.44 5.28 7.04
CA VAL A 41 2.57 3.82 6.89
C VAL A 41 4.05 3.43 6.79
N GLU A 42 4.87 4.12 5.99
CA GLU A 42 6.31 3.85 5.92
C GLU A 42 7.02 3.99 7.27
N LEU A 43 6.62 4.97 8.09
CA LEU A 43 7.22 5.21 9.40
C LEU A 43 6.74 4.23 10.49
N HIS A 44 5.51 3.72 10.37
CA HIS A 44 4.84 3.07 11.49
C HIS A 44 4.27 1.69 11.19
N PHE A 45 4.47 1.10 9.99
CA PHE A 45 3.90 -0.21 9.65
C PHE A 45 4.25 -1.31 10.68
N HIS A 46 5.43 -1.24 11.28
CA HIS A 46 5.91 -2.18 12.30
C HIS A 46 5.25 -2.00 13.68
N LYS A 47 4.55 -0.88 13.91
CA LYS A 47 3.85 -0.63 15.19
C LYS A 47 2.47 -1.28 15.25
N ARG A 48 2.00 -1.88 14.15
CA ARG A 48 0.70 -2.54 14.05
C ARG A 48 -0.48 -1.65 14.43
N LEU A 49 -0.38 -0.37 14.10
CA LEU A 49 -1.45 0.60 14.31
C LEU A 49 -2.67 0.22 13.47
N GLY A 50 -3.86 0.44 14.02
CA GLY A 50 -5.11 0.30 13.30
C GLY A 50 -5.34 1.45 12.30
N VAL A 51 -6.25 1.25 11.35
CA VAL A 51 -6.62 2.31 10.38
C VAL A 51 -7.14 3.56 11.08
N ALA A 52 -7.84 3.41 12.20
CA ALA A 52 -8.34 4.53 13.00
C ALA A 52 -7.21 5.40 13.57
N ASP A 53 -6.10 4.78 13.99
CA ASP A 53 -4.94 5.50 14.51
C ASP A 53 -4.27 6.35 13.42
N TYR A 54 -4.17 5.80 12.21
CA TYR A 54 -3.68 6.54 11.04
C TYR A 54 -4.61 7.70 10.67
N ALA A 55 -5.92 7.47 10.67
CA ALA A 55 -6.92 8.50 10.38
C ALA A 55 -6.85 9.64 11.40
N ALA A 56 -6.73 9.32 12.69
CA ALA A 56 -6.56 10.31 13.75
C ALA A 56 -5.28 11.16 13.57
N GLN A 57 -4.15 10.54 13.26
CA GLN A 57 -2.90 11.26 12.98
C GLN A 57 -2.98 12.17 11.75
N LEU A 58 -3.83 11.82 10.79
CA LEU A 58 -4.07 12.64 9.59
C LEU A 58 -5.13 13.74 9.79
N GLY A 59 -5.79 13.77 10.95
CA GLY A 59 -6.88 14.70 11.22
C GLY A 59 -8.12 14.44 10.35
N VAL A 60 -8.35 13.20 9.93
CA VAL A 60 -9.52 12.80 9.14
C VAL A 60 -10.29 11.68 9.85
N THR A 61 -11.54 11.47 9.48
CA THR A 61 -12.32 10.32 9.96
C THR A 61 -11.88 9.03 9.25
N TYR A 62 -12.16 7.89 9.88
CA TYR A 62 -11.95 6.57 9.27
C TYR A 62 -12.63 6.45 7.91
N ASP A 63 -13.92 6.84 7.83
CA ASP A 63 -14.70 6.75 6.59
C ASP A 63 -14.14 7.64 5.49
N ARG A 64 -13.66 8.83 5.84
CA ARG A 64 -13.02 9.72 4.89
C ARG A 64 -11.73 9.11 4.34
N LEU A 65 -10.85 8.59 5.19
CA LEU A 65 -9.63 7.92 4.76
C LEU A 65 -9.95 6.70 3.89
N HIS A 66 -10.91 5.88 4.30
CA HIS A 66 -11.37 4.72 3.53
C HIS A 66 -11.89 5.14 2.15
N GLY A 67 -12.78 6.13 2.09
CA GLY A 67 -13.33 6.65 0.84
C GLY A 67 -12.25 7.22 -0.11
N ILE A 68 -11.28 7.96 0.43
CA ILE A 68 -10.16 8.50 -0.35
C ILE A 68 -9.33 7.36 -0.95
N CYS A 69 -8.92 6.36 -0.15
CA CYS A 69 -8.15 5.22 -0.62
C CYS A 69 -8.92 4.40 -1.67
N GLN A 70 -10.21 4.18 -1.44
CA GLN A 70 -11.04 3.41 -2.37
C GLN A 70 -11.22 4.11 -3.71
N ARG A 71 -11.49 5.43 -3.72
CA ARG A 71 -11.68 6.19 -4.97
C ARG A 71 -10.39 6.31 -5.79
N ASN A 72 -9.26 6.54 -5.14
CA ASN A 72 -8.02 6.87 -5.84
C ASN A 72 -7.12 5.64 -6.09
N LEU A 73 -7.18 4.61 -5.24
CA LEU A 73 -6.28 3.46 -5.29
C LEU A 73 -7.01 2.13 -5.47
N GLN A 74 -8.36 2.12 -5.47
CA GLN A 74 -9.21 0.92 -5.55
C GLN A 74 -8.87 -0.12 -4.45
N ARG A 75 -8.38 0.34 -3.30
CA ARG A 75 -7.94 -0.48 -2.18
C ARG A 75 -8.33 0.14 -0.85
N ALA A 76 -8.67 -0.71 0.11
CA ALA A 76 -8.91 -0.25 1.48
C ALA A 76 -7.57 0.13 2.18
N PRO A 77 -7.59 1.09 3.13
CA PRO A 77 -6.38 1.48 3.88
C PRO A 77 -5.65 0.31 4.53
N LEU A 78 -6.39 -0.62 5.13
CA LEU A 78 -5.82 -1.82 5.77
C LEU A 78 -5.04 -2.68 4.77
N GLN A 79 -5.53 -2.82 3.54
CA GLN A 79 -4.84 -3.57 2.49
C GLN A 79 -3.51 -2.92 2.10
N LEU A 80 -3.44 -1.59 2.12
CA LEU A 80 -2.21 -0.84 1.84
C LEU A 80 -1.18 -1.02 2.96
N ILE A 81 -1.61 -0.97 4.22
CA ILE A 81 -0.75 -1.24 5.39
C ILE A 81 -0.22 -2.68 5.32
N HIS A 82 -1.09 -3.66 5.11
CA HIS A 82 -0.69 -5.07 4.98
C HIS A 82 0.26 -5.30 3.80
N ALA A 83 0.02 -4.67 2.65
CA ALA A 83 0.91 -4.76 1.49
C ALA A 83 2.31 -4.21 1.79
N ARG A 84 2.42 -3.13 2.57
CA ARG A 84 3.72 -2.60 3.00
C ARG A 84 4.43 -3.57 3.95
N MET A 85 3.72 -4.09 4.93
CA MET A 85 4.24 -5.08 5.88
C MET A 85 4.70 -6.36 5.18
N MET A 86 3.91 -6.86 4.22
CA MET A 86 4.27 -8.04 3.41
C MET A 86 5.53 -7.83 2.57
N ARG A 87 5.70 -6.64 1.99
CA ARG A 87 6.91 -6.29 1.21
C ARG A 87 8.16 -6.35 2.08
N GLU A 88 8.07 -5.81 3.29
CA GLU A 88 9.18 -5.86 4.25
C GLU A 88 9.47 -7.30 4.69
N ALA A 89 8.42 -8.06 5.05
CA ALA A 89 8.54 -9.46 5.44
C ALA A 89 9.20 -10.31 4.35
N ALA A 90 8.76 -10.17 3.10
CA ALA A 90 9.35 -10.87 1.96
C ALA A 90 10.84 -10.50 1.79
N SER A 91 11.18 -9.22 1.86
CA SER A 91 12.57 -8.75 1.75
C SER A 91 13.48 -9.35 2.82
N TRP A 92 13.01 -9.46 4.06
CA TRP A 92 13.79 -10.09 5.14
C TRP A 92 13.92 -11.62 4.93
N LEU A 93 12.85 -12.28 4.49
CA LEU A 93 12.87 -13.71 4.21
C LEU A 93 13.80 -14.08 3.05
N GLU A 94 13.90 -13.22 2.05
CA GLU A 94 14.75 -13.40 0.88
C GLU A 94 16.23 -13.12 1.17
N ARG A 95 16.50 -12.03 1.88
CA ARG A 95 17.86 -11.49 2.01
C ARG A 95 18.56 -11.84 3.30
N SER A 96 17.81 -12.15 4.37
CA SER A 96 18.40 -12.46 5.65
C SER A 96 18.27 -13.95 6.00
N GLY A 97 19.32 -14.51 6.60
CA GLY A 97 19.29 -15.82 7.21
C GLY A 97 18.64 -15.86 8.60
N GLN A 98 18.03 -14.75 9.05
CA GLN A 98 17.52 -14.60 10.39
C GLN A 98 16.38 -15.60 10.71
N PRO A 99 16.29 -16.08 11.96
CA PRO A 99 15.15 -16.90 12.40
C PRO A 99 13.82 -16.19 12.18
N ILE A 100 12.79 -16.96 11.85
CA ILE A 100 11.42 -16.43 11.62
C ILE A 100 10.92 -15.63 12.83
N GLN A 101 11.29 -16.06 14.04
CA GLN A 101 10.95 -15.37 15.28
C GLN A 101 11.53 -13.95 15.35
N GLN A 102 12.78 -13.76 14.94
CA GLN A 102 13.41 -12.43 14.93
C GLN A 102 12.76 -11.53 13.91
N ILE A 103 12.43 -12.06 12.73
CA ILE A 103 11.69 -11.31 11.70
C ILE A 103 10.31 -10.90 12.23
N ALA A 104 9.59 -11.82 12.88
CA ALA A 104 8.29 -11.53 13.49
C ALA A 104 8.38 -10.36 14.47
N HIS A 105 9.32 -10.39 15.41
CA HIS A 105 9.53 -9.31 16.39
C HIS A 105 9.93 -7.99 15.73
N ALA A 106 10.81 -8.01 14.74
CA ALA A 106 11.21 -6.80 14.01
C ALA A 106 10.04 -6.14 13.26
N LEU A 107 9.07 -6.94 12.81
CA LEU A 107 7.83 -6.48 12.17
C LEU A 107 6.71 -6.14 13.17
N GLY A 108 6.98 -6.21 14.48
CA GLY A 108 6.03 -5.86 15.53
C GLY A 108 5.02 -6.95 15.89
N PHE A 109 5.25 -8.21 15.48
CA PHE A 109 4.42 -9.32 15.89
C PHE A 109 4.85 -9.84 17.27
N PRO A 110 3.89 -10.21 18.13
CA PRO A 110 4.21 -10.73 19.47
C PRO A 110 4.96 -12.06 19.43
N ASP A 111 4.67 -12.88 18.42
CA ASP A 111 5.31 -14.18 18.22
C ASP A 111 5.36 -14.60 16.75
N SER A 112 6.10 -15.68 16.49
CA SER A 112 6.27 -16.24 15.14
C SER A 112 5.02 -16.93 14.61
N ALA A 113 4.11 -17.37 15.48
CA ALA A 113 2.87 -18.04 15.07
C ALA A 113 1.90 -17.02 14.46
N GLU A 114 1.68 -15.89 15.12
CA GLU A 114 0.84 -14.81 14.60
C GLU A 114 1.40 -14.24 13.28
N PHE A 115 2.71 -14.04 13.21
CA PHE A 115 3.37 -13.65 11.96
C PHE A 115 3.15 -14.68 10.85
N SER A 116 3.31 -15.98 11.15
CA SER A 116 3.14 -17.05 10.17
C SER A 116 1.70 -17.13 9.66
N HIS A 117 0.71 -16.95 10.53
CA HIS A 117 -0.70 -16.87 10.16
C HIS A 117 -0.99 -15.64 9.26
N PHE A 118 -0.47 -14.49 9.64
CA PHE A 118 -0.60 -13.27 8.84
C PHE A 118 0.02 -13.47 7.45
N PHE A 119 1.28 -13.91 7.39
CA PHE A 119 2.03 -14.09 6.15
C PHE A 119 1.34 -15.10 5.22
N LYS A 120 0.94 -16.27 5.76
CA LYS A 120 0.24 -17.30 5.00
C LYS A 120 -1.10 -16.81 4.45
N ARG A 121 -1.87 -16.04 5.22
CA ARG A 121 -3.14 -15.47 4.77
C ARG A 121 -2.96 -14.48 3.63
N GLN A 122 -1.84 -13.73 3.61
CA GLN A 122 -1.57 -12.73 2.58
C GLN A 122 -0.90 -13.31 1.32
N SER A 123 -0.03 -14.32 1.46
CA SER A 123 0.79 -14.87 0.36
C SER A 123 0.37 -16.28 -0.09
N GLY A 124 -0.45 -16.97 0.70
CA GLY A 124 -0.77 -18.39 0.49
C GLY A 124 0.28 -19.37 1.00
N LEU A 125 1.49 -18.90 1.35
CA LEU A 125 2.61 -19.72 1.80
C LEU A 125 3.02 -19.39 3.24
N SER A 126 3.52 -20.39 3.98
CA SER A 126 4.17 -20.10 5.25
C SER A 126 5.52 -19.39 5.02
N PRO A 127 6.01 -18.57 5.99
CA PRO A 127 7.30 -17.88 5.86
C PRO A 127 8.47 -18.82 5.54
N SER A 128 8.49 -20.01 6.16
CA SER A 128 9.54 -21.00 5.92
C SER A 128 9.50 -21.56 4.49
N ARG A 129 8.30 -21.89 3.98
CA ARG A 129 8.12 -22.36 2.60
C ARG A 129 8.47 -21.28 1.59
N PHE A 130 8.08 -20.04 1.85
CA PHE A 130 8.43 -18.91 1.00
C PHE A 130 9.96 -18.75 0.90
N ARG A 131 10.66 -18.75 2.04
CA ARG A 131 12.13 -18.70 2.09
C ARG A 131 12.77 -19.84 1.31
N GLN A 132 12.30 -21.06 1.47
CA GLN A 132 12.83 -22.21 0.75
C GLN A 132 12.63 -22.08 -0.76
N GLN A 133 11.45 -21.63 -1.19
CA GLN A 133 11.15 -21.43 -2.61
C GLN A 133 12.07 -20.40 -3.26
N VAL A 134 12.31 -19.27 -2.58
CA VAL A 134 13.22 -18.21 -3.06
C VAL A 134 14.65 -18.73 -3.17
N ARG A 135 15.14 -19.49 -2.18
CA ARG A 135 16.47 -20.09 -2.20
C ARG A 135 16.64 -21.05 -3.39
N ASN A 136 15.68 -21.96 -3.57
CA ASN A 136 15.71 -22.91 -4.69
C ASN A 136 15.70 -22.20 -6.05
N GLN A 137 14.94 -21.11 -6.18
CA GLN A 137 14.94 -20.30 -7.41
C GLN A 137 16.29 -19.61 -7.65
N SER A 138 16.90 -19.08 -6.59
CA SER A 138 18.22 -18.43 -6.68
C SER A 138 19.32 -19.42 -7.05
N GLU A 139 19.28 -20.62 -6.49
CA GLU A 139 20.21 -21.70 -6.82
C GLU A 139 20.05 -22.19 -8.26
N ALA A 140 18.81 -22.34 -8.75
CA ALA A 140 18.52 -22.73 -10.13
C ALA A 140 19.03 -21.67 -11.13
N ILE A 141 18.86 -20.39 -10.83
CA ILE A 141 19.39 -19.28 -11.66
C ILE A 141 20.93 -19.26 -11.60
N GLY A 142 21.53 -19.52 -10.44
CA GLY A 142 22.98 -19.63 -10.26
C GLY A 142 23.57 -20.76 -11.11
N LEU A 143 22.96 -21.93 -11.06
CA LEU A 143 23.38 -23.09 -11.87
C LEU A 143 23.23 -22.84 -13.38
N ALA A 144 22.15 -22.16 -13.80
CA ALA A 144 21.98 -21.79 -15.21
C ALA A 144 23.06 -20.81 -15.69
N ARG A 145 23.50 -19.88 -14.81
CA ARG A 145 24.58 -18.92 -15.14
C ARG A 145 25.95 -19.58 -15.21
N THR A 146 26.26 -20.54 -14.33
CA THR A 146 27.52 -21.29 -14.37
C THR A 146 27.59 -22.21 -15.58
N SER A 147 26.46 -22.80 -16.01
CA SER A 147 26.37 -23.61 -17.20
C SER A 147 26.68 -22.84 -18.51
N PHE A 148 26.41 -21.52 -18.53
CA PHE A 148 26.76 -20.65 -19.65
C PHE A 148 28.20 -20.11 -19.58
N ALA A 149 28.81 -20.06 -18.38
CA ALA A 149 30.19 -19.59 -18.23
C ALA A 149 31.23 -20.61 -18.68
N ASP A 150 30.83 -21.89 -18.77
CA ASP A 150 31.69 -23.01 -19.25
C ASP A 150 31.51 -23.31 -20.76
N TRP A 151 30.84 -22.43 -21.49
CA TRP A 151 30.70 -22.57 -22.94
C TRP A 151 31.98 -22.08 -23.63
N PRO A 152 32.69 -22.92 -24.42
CA PRO A 152 33.87 -22.53 -25.17
C PRO A 152 33.56 -21.52 -26.29
#